data_aae30a15a0f1fcb6b65d3d0f51b82859
#
_entry.id   aae30a15a0f1fcb6b65d3d0f51b82859
#
_cell.length_a   1.000
_cell.length_b   1.000
_cell.length_c   1.000
_cell.angle_alpha   90.00
_cell.angle_beta   90.00
_cell.angle_gamma   90.00
#
_symmetry.space_group_name_H-M   'P 1'
#
loop_
_entity.id
_entity.type
_entity.pdbx_description
1 polymer ?
#
loop_
_entity_poly.entity_id
_entity_poly.type
_entity_poly.pdbx_seq_one_letter_code
_entity_poly.pdbx_strand_id
1 'polypeptide(L)'
;MTRSVLLCGYYGEHNLGDDALLEALLHQLPASVTPLVTAYDEAAVEQRHGVATVQRRSLRNVLIALRQCRALVLGGGSLLQDSTSLRSLLYYGALIVAARLQGLPVFLWAQGLGPLRRLRSRLLVRWLLPMATAITWRDAGSARLARELGCVAPHGADAVWALPPLPWLGRGGPIVVCWRPTCLLTPQSWSVLLEALSQLAEAHDRQVLWLPFHRSQDDPLLQWLQQQGLMPPALLRRSRQVEAQLPSEAMAVFRSAGLVVAMRLHALILAALSGSPVAALSYDPKVQACASEFGCGCTDLADVLPSPDQLSAAWADALDQPTSADALRQMQQATAVHQALLQRLGA
;
A
#
# COMPACT_ATOMS: atom_id res chain seq x y z
N MET A 1 -17.84 -31.04 -0.67
CA MET A 1 -17.79 -29.57 -0.55
C MET A 1 -16.33 -29.15 -0.51
N THR A 2 -15.89 -28.34 -1.46
CA THR A 2 -14.53 -27.79 -1.48
C THR A 2 -14.39 -26.81 -0.31
N ARG A 3 -13.44 -27.09 0.61
CA ARG A 3 -13.20 -26.21 1.75
C ARG A 3 -12.61 -24.88 1.26
N SER A 4 -13.03 -23.76 1.82
CA SER A 4 -12.55 -22.43 1.51
C SER A 4 -11.07 -22.24 1.90
N VAL A 5 -10.45 -21.21 1.36
CA VAL A 5 -9.13 -20.71 1.78
C VAL A 5 -9.35 -19.42 2.56
N LEU A 6 -8.80 -19.33 3.78
CA LEU A 6 -8.90 -18.13 4.61
C LEU A 6 -7.83 -17.11 4.17
N LEU A 7 -8.29 -15.96 3.68
CA LEU A 7 -7.44 -14.83 3.29
C LEU A 7 -7.42 -13.79 4.42
N CYS A 8 -6.25 -13.57 4.99
CA CYS A 8 -6.06 -12.68 6.13
C CYS A 8 -5.19 -11.48 5.75
N GLY A 9 -5.72 -10.28 5.98
CA GLY A 9 -5.02 -9.01 5.77
C GLY A 9 -5.63 -7.88 6.59
N TYR A 10 -5.28 -6.65 6.25
CA TYR A 10 -5.84 -5.44 6.87
C TYR A 10 -7.02 -4.89 6.04
N TYR A 11 -7.96 -5.78 5.67
CA TYR A 11 -9.02 -5.49 4.71
C TYR A 11 -10.26 -4.86 5.34
N GLY A 12 -10.94 -3.99 4.57
CA GLY A 12 -12.16 -3.30 4.99
C GLY A 12 -11.94 -2.22 6.07
N GLU A 13 -10.73 -1.73 6.23
CA GLU A 13 -10.39 -0.66 7.20
C GLU A 13 -10.40 0.73 6.53
N HIS A 14 -11.08 0.86 5.39
CA HIS A 14 -11.17 2.09 4.60
C HIS A 14 -9.78 2.66 4.25
N ASN A 15 -8.86 1.76 3.86
CA ASN A 15 -7.55 2.07 3.35
C ASN A 15 -7.43 1.54 1.92
N LEU A 16 -7.43 2.44 0.95
CA LEU A 16 -7.37 2.10 -0.48
C LEU A 16 -6.18 1.20 -0.85
N GLY A 17 -5.06 1.33 -0.11
CA GLY A 17 -3.89 0.49 -0.34
C GLY A 17 -4.10 -0.97 0.05
N ASP A 18 -4.74 -1.22 1.18
CA ASP A 18 -5.04 -2.59 1.63
C ASP A 18 -6.20 -3.19 0.81
N ASP A 19 -7.15 -2.35 0.37
CA ASP A 19 -8.22 -2.76 -0.55
C ASP A 19 -7.63 -3.13 -1.92
N ALA A 20 -6.63 -2.41 -2.45
CA ALA A 20 -5.91 -2.76 -3.67
C ALA A 20 -5.11 -4.07 -3.53
N LEU A 21 -4.53 -4.35 -2.36
CA LEU A 21 -3.88 -5.62 -2.07
C LEU A 21 -4.87 -6.78 -2.08
N LEU A 22 -6.08 -6.60 -1.52
CA LEU A 22 -7.14 -7.60 -1.58
C LEU A 22 -7.58 -7.85 -3.03
N GLU A 23 -7.78 -6.79 -3.81
CA GLU A 23 -8.16 -6.87 -5.21
C GLU A 23 -7.11 -7.65 -6.02
N ALA A 24 -5.82 -7.33 -5.84
CA ALA A 24 -4.71 -8.04 -6.47
C ALA A 24 -4.64 -9.52 -6.05
N LEU A 25 -4.90 -9.82 -4.78
CA LEU A 25 -4.93 -11.18 -4.26
C LEU A 25 -6.07 -11.99 -4.90
N LEU A 26 -7.29 -11.45 -4.91
CA LEU A 26 -8.45 -12.11 -5.48
C LEU A 26 -8.29 -12.34 -6.99
N HIS A 27 -7.72 -11.38 -7.70
CA HIS A 27 -7.46 -11.49 -9.15
C HIS A 27 -6.44 -12.60 -9.49
N GLN A 28 -5.48 -12.87 -8.60
CA GLN A 28 -4.44 -13.90 -8.80
C GLN A 28 -4.83 -15.28 -8.27
N LEU A 29 -5.94 -15.41 -7.53
CA LEU A 29 -6.38 -16.72 -7.03
C LEU A 29 -6.79 -17.64 -8.17
N PRO A 30 -6.44 -18.95 -8.11
CA PRO A 30 -6.98 -19.94 -9.03
C PRO A 30 -8.52 -19.99 -8.95
N ALA A 31 -9.19 -20.12 -10.08
CA ALA A 31 -10.66 -20.20 -10.15
C ALA A 31 -11.27 -21.35 -9.33
N SER A 32 -10.49 -22.40 -9.02
CA SER A 32 -10.89 -23.52 -8.17
C SER A 32 -10.88 -23.20 -6.67
N VAL A 33 -10.41 -22.02 -6.27
CA VAL A 33 -10.29 -21.62 -4.87
C VAL A 33 -11.47 -20.75 -4.47
N THR A 34 -12.19 -21.16 -3.44
CA THR A 34 -13.26 -20.35 -2.82
C THR A 34 -12.64 -19.53 -1.68
N PRO A 35 -12.57 -18.18 -1.79
CA PRO A 35 -12.03 -17.35 -0.73
C PRO A 35 -13.01 -17.16 0.41
N LEU A 36 -12.48 -17.09 1.64
CA LEU A 36 -13.14 -16.54 2.82
C LEU A 36 -12.22 -15.43 3.36
N VAL A 37 -12.70 -14.19 3.39
CA VAL A 37 -11.86 -13.02 3.66
C VAL A 37 -12.07 -12.51 5.08
N THR A 38 -11.00 -12.26 5.84
CA THR A 38 -11.12 -11.52 7.09
C THR A 38 -11.26 -10.03 6.81
N ALA A 39 -12.37 -9.42 7.23
CA ALA A 39 -12.65 -8.01 7.00
C ALA A 39 -13.11 -7.29 8.27
N TYR A 40 -12.86 -5.98 8.35
CA TYR A 40 -13.45 -5.13 9.40
C TYR A 40 -14.87 -4.71 9.00
N ASP A 41 -15.01 -4.07 7.86
CA ASP A 41 -16.30 -3.78 7.24
C ASP A 41 -16.65 -4.93 6.29
N GLU A 42 -17.29 -5.96 6.87
CA GLU A 42 -17.66 -7.18 6.16
C GLU A 42 -18.60 -6.87 5.00
N ALA A 43 -19.63 -6.04 5.25
CA ALA A 43 -20.64 -5.71 4.25
C ALA A 43 -20.04 -5.00 3.02
N ALA A 44 -19.11 -4.06 3.25
CA ALA A 44 -18.43 -3.37 2.16
C ALA A 44 -17.57 -4.32 1.31
N VAL A 45 -16.84 -5.25 1.95
CA VAL A 45 -15.99 -6.22 1.24
C VAL A 45 -16.85 -7.24 0.47
N GLU A 46 -17.94 -7.75 1.06
CA GLU A 46 -18.88 -8.66 0.41
C GLU A 46 -19.53 -8.01 -0.82
N GLN A 47 -20.02 -6.78 -0.67
CA GLN A 47 -20.65 -6.05 -1.77
C GLN A 47 -19.68 -5.76 -2.93
N ARG A 48 -18.42 -5.44 -2.61
CA ARG A 48 -17.40 -5.08 -3.62
C ARG A 48 -16.89 -6.28 -4.40
N HIS A 49 -16.64 -7.37 -3.72
CA HIS A 49 -15.89 -8.50 -4.28
C HIS A 49 -16.72 -9.78 -4.45
N GLY A 50 -17.95 -9.82 -3.94
CA GLY A 50 -18.80 -11.02 -4.01
C GLY A 50 -18.23 -12.22 -3.26
N VAL A 51 -17.46 -12.00 -2.21
CA VAL A 51 -16.79 -13.05 -1.42
C VAL A 51 -17.39 -13.12 -0.01
N ALA A 52 -17.37 -14.31 0.58
CA ALA A 52 -17.76 -14.47 1.98
C ALA A 52 -16.70 -13.86 2.90
N THR A 53 -17.15 -13.28 4.02
CA THR A 53 -16.26 -12.62 4.98
C THR A 53 -16.39 -13.18 6.40
N VAL A 54 -15.45 -12.81 7.25
CA VAL A 54 -15.48 -13.03 8.70
C VAL A 54 -14.83 -11.85 9.42
N GLN A 55 -15.45 -11.42 10.52
CA GLN A 55 -15.01 -10.25 11.31
C GLN A 55 -13.57 -10.41 11.81
N ARG A 56 -12.64 -9.62 11.20
CA ARG A 56 -11.20 -9.72 11.49
C ARG A 56 -10.82 -9.34 12.93
N ARG A 57 -11.56 -8.45 13.57
CA ARG A 57 -11.28 -8.02 14.95
C ARG A 57 -11.72 -9.04 16.00
N SER A 58 -12.44 -10.09 15.60
CA SER A 58 -12.82 -11.21 16.47
C SER A 58 -11.92 -12.43 16.22
N LEU A 59 -10.82 -12.53 16.96
CA LEU A 59 -9.91 -13.69 16.85
C LEU A 59 -10.68 -15.02 17.02
N ARG A 60 -11.68 -15.06 17.90
CA ARG A 60 -12.53 -16.25 18.10
C ARG A 60 -13.24 -16.65 16.82
N ASN A 61 -13.90 -15.70 16.13
CA ASN A 61 -14.64 -15.98 14.90
C ASN A 61 -13.69 -16.42 13.79
N VAL A 62 -12.53 -15.77 13.66
CA VAL A 62 -11.50 -16.14 12.67
C VAL A 62 -10.95 -17.54 12.94
N LEU A 63 -10.72 -17.93 14.20
CA LEU A 63 -10.28 -19.29 14.56
C LEU A 63 -11.36 -20.35 14.30
N ILE A 64 -12.65 -20.03 14.49
CA ILE A 64 -13.77 -20.92 14.13
C ILE A 64 -13.82 -21.08 12.60
N ALA A 65 -13.74 -19.98 11.85
CA ALA A 65 -13.73 -19.99 10.39
C ALA A 65 -12.54 -20.79 9.83
N LEU A 66 -11.36 -20.65 10.43
CA LEU A 66 -10.17 -21.39 10.03
C LEU A 66 -10.36 -22.92 10.07
N ARG A 67 -11.16 -23.44 11.01
CA ARG A 67 -11.46 -24.89 11.09
C ARG A 67 -12.22 -25.42 9.87
N GLN A 68 -12.91 -24.55 9.15
CA GLN A 68 -13.68 -24.89 7.95
C GLN A 68 -12.88 -24.68 6.67
N CYS A 69 -11.66 -24.14 6.78
CA CYS A 69 -10.78 -23.86 5.66
C CYS A 69 -9.79 -25.02 5.41
N ARG A 70 -9.21 -25.02 4.21
CA ARG A 70 -8.14 -25.97 3.81
C ARG A 70 -6.75 -25.34 3.81
N ALA A 71 -6.66 -24.02 3.90
CA ALA A 71 -5.40 -23.26 3.95
C ALA A 71 -5.61 -21.89 4.58
N LEU A 72 -4.52 -21.32 5.09
CA LEU A 72 -4.41 -19.92 5.51
C LEU A 72 -3.47 -19.18 4.55
N VAL A 73 -3.91 -18.03 4.03
CA VAL A 73 -3.08 -17.08 3.29
C VAL A 73 -3.02 -15.77 4.06
N LEU A 74 -1.83 -15.34 4.46
CA LEU A 74 -1.60 -13.97 4.87
C LEU A 74 -1.29 -13.15 3.61
N GLY A 75 -2.23 -12.27 3.24
CA GLY A 75 -2.28 -11.62 1.95
C GLY A 75 -1.78 -10.20 1.95
N GLY A 76 -0.54 -10.01 1.51
CA GLY A 76 0.05 -8.69 1.26
C GLY A 76 0.26 -7.80 2.50
N GLY A 77 0.85 -6.65 2.28
CA GLY A 77 1.12 -5.68 3.33
C GLY A 77 2.20 -6.10 4.33
N SER A 78 2.47 -5.25 5.31
CA SER A 78 3.43 -5.54 6.39
C SER A 78 2.69 -6.02 7.64
N LEU A 79 2.23 -7.29 7.63
CA LEU A 79 1.46 -7.86 8.74
C LEU A 79 2.36 -8.28 9.92
N LEU A 80 3.57 -8.76 9.61
CA LEU A 80 4.57 -9.19 10.58
C LEU A 80 5.53 -8.05 10.91
N GLN A 81 5.07 -7.09 11.72
CA GLN A 81 5.81 -5.91 12.13
C GLN A 81 5.41 -5.46 13.56
N ASP A 82 6.24 -4.66 14.23
CA ASP A 82 6.00 -4.18 15.59
C ASP A 82 6.04 -2.65 15.74
N SER A 83 6.10 -1.92 14.62
CA SER A 83 6.17 -0.44 14.62
C SER A 83 4.84 0.22 14.94
N THR A 84 3.72 -0.37 14.48
CA THR A 84 2.38 0.15 14.76
C THR A 84 1.74 -0.53 15.97
N SER A 85 1.84 -1.86 16.09
CA SER A 85 1.22 -2.60 17.18
C SER A 85 1.84 -4.00 17.36
N LEU A 86 2.36 -4.26 18.57
CA LEU A 86 2.75 -5.61 18.97
C LEU A 86 1.54 -6.58 18.99
N ARG A 87 0.35 -6.06 19.30
CA ARG A 87 -0.89 -6.87 19.30
C ARG A 87 -1.20 -7.42 17.91
N SER A 88 -0.94 -6.64 16.85
CA SER A 88 -1.11 -7.08 15.46
C SER A 88 -0.17 -8.24 15.12
N LEU A 89 1.11 -8.13 15.50
CA LEU A 89 2.08 -9.22 15.31
C LEU A 89 1.66 -10.50 16.04
N LEU A 90 1.20 -10.38 17.28
CA LEU A 90 0.71 -11.53 18.06
C LEU A 90 -0.56 -12.15 17.46
N TYR A 91 -1.47 -11.32 16.93
CA TYR A 91 -2.68 -11.77 16.26
C TYR A 91 -2.36 -12.64 15.03
N TYR A 92 -1.54 -12.15 14.10
CA TYR A 92 -1.16 -12.92 12.92
C TYR A 92 -0.29 -14.13 13.27
N GLY A 93 0.57 -14.02 14.28
CA GLY A 93 1.33 -15.14 14.82
C GLY A 93 0.41 -16.25 15.37
N ALA A 94 -0.62 -15.89 16.13
CA ALA A 94 -1.60 -16.85 16.65
C ALA A 94 -2.36 -17.57 15.52
N LEU A 95 -2.70 -16.89 14.43
CA LEU A 95 -3.34 -17.51 13.26
C LEU A 95 -2.41 -18.50 12.55
N ILE A 96 -1.14 -18.16 12.38
CA ILE A 96 -0.14 -19.08 11.81
C ILE A 96 -0.03 -20.35 12.65
N VAL A 97 0.13 -20.21 13.97
CA VAL A 97 0.22 -21.32 14.91
C VAL A 97 -1.06 -22.17 14.89
N ALA A 98 -2.22 -21.54 14.96
CA ALA A 98 -3.51 -22.24 14.95
C ALA A 98 -3.74 -23.02 13.65
N ALA A 99 -3.36 -22.48 12.50
CA ALA A 99 -3.42 -23.17 11.21
C ALA A 99 -2.50 -24.40 11.22
N ARG A 100 -1.26 -24.26 11.68
CA ARG A 100 -0.30 -25.37 11.74
C ARG A 100 -0.72 -26.48 12.70
N LEU A 101 -1.27 -26.12 13.86
CA LEU A 101 -1.82 -27.11 14.82
C LEU A 101 -2.99 -27.90 14.24
N GLN A 102 -3.71 -27.34 13.26
CA GLN A 102 -4.78 -28.01 12.52
C GLN A 102 -4.28 -28.76 11.28
N GLY A 103 -2.96 -28.81 11.02
CA GLY A 103 -2.37 -29.43 9.84
C GLY A 103 -2.57 -28.63 8.54
N LEU A 104 -3.06 -27.39 8.63
CA LEU A 104 -3.33 -26.57 7.45
C LEU A 104 -2.04 -25.95 6.88
N PRO A 105 -1.88 -25.89 5.55
CA PRO A 105 -0.81 -25.14 4.92
C PRO A 105 -1.01 -23.64 5.13
N VAL A 106 0.10 -22.95 5.35
CA VAL A 106 0.17 -21.50 5.57
C VAL A 106 0.99 -20.85 4.46
N PHE A 107 0.42 -19.87 3.79
CA PHE A 107 1.06 -19.12 2.73
C PHE A 107 1.24 -17.66 3.16
N LEU A 108 2.48 -17.16 3.06
CA LEU A 108 2.79 -15.74 3.24
C LEU A 108 2.97 -15.14 1.83
N TRP A 109 1.89 -14.52 1.33
CA TRP A 109 1.84 -14.00 -0.02
C TRP A 109 2.20 -12.52 -0.07
N ALA A 110 3.22 -12.17 -0.88
CA ALA A 110 3.67 -10.79 -1.09
C ALA A 110 3.84 -10.00 0.21
N GLN A 111 4.42 -10.66 1.25
CA GLN A 111 4.53 -10.04 2.57
C GLN A 111 5.65 -9.01 2.63
N GLY A 112 5.34 -7.83 3.18
CA GLY A 112 6.34 -6.95 3.74
C GLY A 112 6.75 -7.43 5.14
N LEU A 113 8.04 -7.54 5.40
CA LEU A 113 8.54 -7.94 6.71
C LEU A 113 9.13 -6.75 7.47
N GLY A 114 8.62 -6.52 8.66
CA GLY A 114 9.08 -5.46 9.55
C GLY A 114 8.50 -4.06 9.27
N PRO A 115 9.05 -3.01 9.91
CA PRO A 115 10.21 -3.08 10.81
C PRO A 115 9.95 -3.90 12.08
N LEU A 116 11.01 -4.59 12.55
CA LEU A 116 11.03 -5.34 13.81
C LEU A 116 12.05 -4.69 14.76
N ARG A 117 11.57 -3.73 15.55
CA ARG A 117 12.42 -2.91 16.44
C ARG A 117 12.79 -3.63 17.72
N ARG A 118 11.93 -4.56 18.19
CA ARG A 118 12.11 -5.27 19.46
C ARG A 118 12.76 -6.63 19.22
N LEU A 119 13.75 -6.99 20.05
CA LEU A 119 14.38 -8.30 20.00
C LEU A 119 13.38 -9.46 20.13
N ARG A 120 12.38 -9.30 21.04
CA ARG A 120 11.32 -10.29 21.24
C ARG A 120 10.48 -10.49 19.97
N SER A 121 10.21 -9.43 19.22
CA SER A 121 9.49 -9.51 17.94
C SER A 121 10.33 -10.24 16.88
N ARG A 122 11.64 -9.97 16.82
CA ARG A 122 12.55 -10.69 15.92
C ARG A 122 12.61 -12.19 16.25
N LEU A 123 12.72 -12.55 17.52
CA LEU A 123 12.71 -13.95 17.96
C LEU A 123 11.38 -14.64 17.65
N LEU A 124 10.24 -13.98 17.91
CA LEU A 124 8.92 -14.50 17.56
C LEU A 124 8.79 -14.76 16.05
N VAL A 125 9.14 -13.78 15.23
CA VAL A 125 9.06 -13.92 13.77
C VAL A 125 10.00 -15.02 13.27
N ARG A 126 11.25 -15.08 13.78
CA ARG A 126 12.19 -16.17 13.47
C ARG A 126 11.59 -17.56 13.73
N TRP A 127 10.79 -17.69 14.79
CA TRP A 127 10.11 -18.95 15.13
C TRP A 127 8.88 -19.20 14.25
N LEU A 128 8.16 -18.17 13.81
CA LEU A 128 6.96 -18.28 12.98
C LEU A 128 7.26 -18.60 11.51
N LEU A 129 8.34 -18.01 10.94
CA LEU A 129 8.63 -18.14 9.51
C LEU A 129 8.78 -19.61 9.04
N PRO A 130 9.44 -20.52 9.76
CA PRO A 130 9.52 -21.94 9.37
C PRO A 130 8.16 -22.68 9.39
N MET A 131 7.14 -22.10 10.00
CA MET A 131 5.79 -22.65 10.00
C MET A 131 5.04 -22.41 8.69
N ALA A 132 5.49 -21.45 7.87
CA ALA A 132 4.90 -21.20 6.57
C ALA A 132 5.26 -22.31 5.59
N THR A 133 4.27 -22.75 4.81
CA THR A 133 4.44 -23.75 3.74
C THR A 133 5.13 -23.13 2.53
N ALA A 134 4.82 -21.89 2.24
CA ALA A 134 5.47 -21.11 1.19
C ALA A 134 5.40 -19.61 1.51
N ILE A 135 6.44 -18.90 1.07
CA ILE A 135 6.60 -17.46 1.34
C ILE A 135 7.04 -16.77 0.05
N THR A 136 6.49 -15.59 -0.21
CA THR A 136 7.06 -14.60 -1.13
C THR A 136 7.10 -13.25 -0.46
N TRP A 137 8.21 -12.54 -0.64
CA TRP A 137 8.41 -11.20 -0.08
C TRP A 137 8.06 -10.14 -1.12
N ARG A 138 7.47 -9.06 -0.64
CA ARG A 138 7.05 -7.93 -1.47
C ARG A 138 8.22 -7.12 -2.05
N ASP A 139 9.35 -7.10 -1.36
CA ASP A 139 10.50 -6.26 -1.68
C ASP A 139 11.82 -6.89 -1.20
N ALA A 140 12.94 -6.38 -1.73
CA ALA A 140 14.28 -6.84 -1.39
C ALA A 140 14.65 -6.58 0.09
N GLY A 141 14.12 -5.50 0.70
CA GLY A 141 14.32 -5.17 2.11
C GLY A 141 13.73 -6.24 3.03
N SER A 142 12.48 -6.64 2.75
CA SER A 142 11.79 -7.74 3.45
C SER A 142 12.54 -9.07 3.30
N ALA A 143 13.01 -9.40 2.09
CA ALA A 143 13.77 -10.60 1.84
C ALA A 143 15.12 -10.60 2.58
N ARG A 144 15.80 -9.45 2.68
CA ARG A 144 17.05 -9.29 3.44
C ARG A 144 16.82 -9.52 4.93
N LEU A 145 15.80 -8.85 5.52
CA LEU A 145 15.45 -9.03 6.93
C LEU A 145 15.06 -10.49 7.24
N ALA A 146 14.32 -11.14 6.34
CA ALA A 146 13.98 -12.56 6.48
C ALA A 146 15.22 -13.46 6.50
N ARG A 147 16.21 -13.19 5.64
CA ARG A 147 17.48 -13.92 5.59
C ARG A 147 18.27 -13.77 6.90
N GLU A 148 18.29 -12.56 7.48
CA GLU A 148 18.87 -12.34 8.82
C GLU A 148 18.19 -13.17 9.91
N LEU A 149 16.90 -13.46 9.74
CA LEU A 149 16.12 -14.31 10.65
C LEU A 149 16.19 -15.81 10.30
N GLY A 150 17.01 -16.18 9.31
CA GLY A 150 17.22 -17.57 8.90
C GLY A 150 16.19 -18.10 7.89
N CYS A 151 15.44 -17.23 7.22
CA CYS A 151 14.46 -17.62 6.21
C CYS A 151 14.87 -17.10 4.82
N VAL A 152 15.04 -18.01 3.87
CA VAL A 152 15.32 -17.70 2.46
C VAL A 152 14.09 -18.02 1.64
N ALA A 153 13.52 -17.01 0.99
CA ALA A 153 12.37 -17.16 0.11
C ALA A 153 12.45 -16.11 -1.02
N PRO A 154 11.81 -16.36 -2.17
CA PRO A 154 11.83 -15.44 -3.29
C PRO A 154 11.13 -14.13 -2.94
N HIS A 155 11.53 -13.06 -3.62
CA HIS A 155 10.86 -11.76 -3.56
C HIS A 155 10.50 -11.28 -4.96
N GLY A 156 9.50 -10.43 -5.02
CA GLY A 156 9.06 -9.72 -6.21
C GLY A 156 8.87 -8.24 -5.92
N ALA A 157 8.02 -7.59 -6.70
CA ALA A 157 7.51 -6.26 -6.43
C ALA A 157 6.20 -6.34 -5.60
N ASP A 158 5.72 -5.19 -5.09
CA ASP A 158 4.43 -5.14 -4.39
C ASP A 158 3.31 -5.72 -5.27
N ALA A 159 2.45 -6.55 -4.68
CA ALA A 159 1.43 -7.29 -5.43
C ALA A 159 0.40 -6.38 -6.14
N VAL A 160 0.24 -5.14 -5.69
CA VAL A 160 -0.65 -4.16 -6.34
C VAL A 160 -0.21 -3.86 -7.77
N TRP A 161 1.08 -4.01 -8.12
CA TRP A 161 1.56 -3.89 -9.50
C TRP A 161 0.92 -4.90 -10.47
N ALA A 162 0.33 -6.00 -9.98
CA ALA A 162 -0.37 -6.97 -10.81
C ALA A 162 -1.74 -6.50 -11.29
N LEU A 163 -2.28 -5.39 -10.78
CA LEU A 163 -3.54 -4.83 -11.24
C LEU A 163 -3.41 -4.29 -12.67
N PRO A 164 -4.52 -4.31 -13.46
CA PRO A 164 -4.51 -3.83 -14.83
C PRO A 164 -4.12 -2.35 -14.93
N PRO A 165 -3.20 -1.97 -15.82
CA PRO A 165 -2.85 -0.58 -16.02
C PRO A 165 -3.96 0.17 -16.78
N LEU A 166 -4.04 1.49 -16.57
CA LEU A 166 -4.92 2.39 -17.31
C LEU A 166 -4.10 3.32 -18.23
N PRO A 167 -4.65 3.75 -19.36
CA PRO A 167 -4.01 4.76 -20.18
C PRO A 167 -4.11 6.14 -19.51
N TRP A 168 -2.99 6.87 -19.48
CA TRP A 168 -2.97 8.23 -18.95
C TRP A 168 -3.64 9.22 -19.92
N LEU A 169 -4.43 10.12 -19.37
CA LEU A 169 -5.17 11.16 -20.11
C LEU A 169 -4.98 12.56 -19.49
N GLY A 170 -4.02 12.69 -18.58
CA GLY A 170 -3.94 13.81 -17.65
C GLY A 170 -3.04 14.98 -18.08
N ARG A 171 -2.63 15.07 -19.38
CA ARG A 171 -1.87 16.21 -19.84
C ARG A 171 -2.64 17.51 -19.60
N GLY A 172 -2.00 18.47 -18.91
CA GLY A 172 -2.68 19.69 -18.50
C GLY A 172 -3.62 19.53 -17.30
N GLY A 173 -3.74 18.34 -16.72
CA GLY A 173 -4.61 18.03 -15.61
C GLY A 173 -4.14 18.56 -14.25
N PRO A 174 -4.92 18.33 -13.18
CA PRO A 174 -4.61 18.78 -11.83
C PRO A 174 -3.37 18.10 -11.25
N ILE A 175 -2.80 18.71 -10.21
CA ILE A 175 -1.86 18.06 -9.32
C ILE A 175 -2.66 17.32 -8.26
N VAL A 176 -2.42 16.02 -8.08
CA VAL A 176 -3.07 15.22 -7.05
C VAL A 176 -2.09 14.95 -5.92
N VAL A 177 -2.49 15.21 -4.67
CA VAL A 177 -1.66 14.95 -3.48
C VAL A 177 -2.29 13.88 -2.61
N CYS A 178 -1.51 12.84 -2.30
CA CYS A 178 -1.89 11.76 -1.39
C CYS A 178 -0.98 11.81 -0.15
N TRP A 179 -1.17 12.84 0.66
CA TRP A 179 -0.34 13.12 1.82
C TRP A 179 -0.98 12.61 3.11
N ARG A 180 -0.17 12.48 4.14
CA ARG A 180 -0.60 12.04 5.46
C ARG A 180 0.09 12.83 6.57
N PRO A 181 -0.51 12.95 7.76
CA PRO A 181 0.21 13.41 8.94
C PRO A 181 1.40 12.49 9.26
N THR A 182 2.54 13.09 9.58
CA THR A 182 3.74 12.37 10.03
C THR A 182 4.50 13.19 11.06
N CYS A 183 5.10 12.53 12.04
CA CYS A 183 5.95 13.17 13.05
C CYS A 183 7.30 13.65 12.49
N LEU A 184 7.65 13.30 11.25
CA LEU A 184 8.85 13.80 10.59
C LEU A 184 8.70 15.26 10.12
N LEU A 185 7.48 15.74 9.94
CA LEU A 185 7.22 17.08 9.46
C LEU A 185 6.87 18.03 10.61
N THR A 186 7.73 19.02 10.83
CA THR A 186 7.46 20.17 11.68
C THR A 186 6.53 21.17 10.96
N PRO A 187 5.95 22.18 11.65
CA PRO A 187 5.23 23.25 10.96
C PRO A 187 6.05 23.94 9.87
N GLN A 188 7.36 24.14 10.08
CA GLN A 188 8.26 24.72 9.09
C GLN A 188 8.42 23.79 7.87
N SER A 189 8.57 22.49 8.10
CA SER A 189 8.66 21.51 6.99
C SER A 189 7.38 21.47 6.17
N TRP A 190 6.21 21.54 6.83
CA TRP A 190 4.92 21.66 6.16
C TRP A 190 4.84 22.94 5.30
N SER A 191 5.30 24.09 5.85
CA SER A 191 5.33 25.34 5.09
C SER A 191 6.19 25.24 3.83
N VAL A 192 7.35 24.57 3.90
CA VAL A 192 8.23 24.35 2.74
C VAL A 192 7.50 23.53 1.65
N LEU A 193 6.86 22.42 2.03
CA LEU A 193 6.14 21.58 1.07
C LEU A 193 4.94 22.29 0.45
N LEU A 194 4.18 23.04 1.26
CA LEU A 194 2.99 23.76 0.80
C LEU A 194 3.34 24.95 -0.09
N GLU A 195 4.44 25.62 0.22
CA GLU A 195 4.94 26.73 -0.62
C GLU A 195 5.42 26.19 -1.97
N ALA A 196 6.20 25.10 -1.99
CA ALA A 196 6.61 24.44 -3.23
C ALA A 196 5.41 24.01 -4.09
N LEU A 197 4.36 23.46 -3.45
CA LEU A 197 3.13 23.07 -4.14
C LEU A 197 2.36 24.28 -4.67
N SER A 198 2.32 25.39 -3.91
CA SER A 198 1.71 26.65 -4.35
C SER A 198 2.40 27.20 -5.58
N GLN A 199 3.73 27.30 -5.54
CA GLN A 199 4.55 27.79 -6.64
C GLN A 199 4.34 26.96 -7.91
N LEU A 200 4.37 25.63 -7.79
CA LEU A 200 4.11 24.72 -8.93
C LEU A 200 2.71 24.93 -9.51
N ALA A 201 1.69 24.96 -8.63
CA ALA A 201 0.30 25.12 -9.05
C ALA A 201 0.02 26.47 -9.73
N GLU A 202 0.67 27.55 -9.24
CA GLU A 202 0.54 28.87 -9.82
C GLU A 202 1.30 29.00 -11.15
N ALA A 203 2.56 28.54 -11.20
CA ALA A 203 3.38 28.62 -12.42
C ALA A 203 2.77 27.88 -13.61
N HIS A 204 2.05 26.79 -13.36
CA HIS A 204 1.46 25.96 -14.40
C HIS A 204 -0.06 26.06 -14.49
N ASP A 205 -0.68 26.98 -13.74
CA ASP A 205 -2.14 27.20 -13.66
C ASP A 205 -2.92 25.90 -13.38
N ARG A 206 -2.52 25.14 -12.33
CA ARG A 206 -3.12 23.87 -11.99
C ARG A 206 -4.00 23.95 -10.74
N GLN A 207 -5.08 23.18 -10.74
CA GLN A 207 -5.82 22.84 -9.54
C GLN A 207 -5.06 21.79 -8.72
N VAL A 208 -5.27 21.77 -7.40
CA VAL A 208 -4.70 20.76 -6.50
C VAL A 208 -5.80 19.94 -5.87
N LEU A 209 -5.78 18.63 -6.11
CA LEU A 209 -6.73 17.69 -5.57
C LEU A 209 -6.10 16.92 -4.42
N TRP A 210 -6.70 17.03 -3.23
CA TRP A 210 -6.30 16.28 -2.04
C TRP A 210 -7.08 14.98 -2.01
N LEU A 211 -6.41 13.84 -2.23
CA LEU A 211 -7.02 12.52 -2.22
C LEU A 211 -6.54 11.73 -1.00
N PRO A 212 -7.35 11.67 0.07
CA PRO A 212 -7.07 10.82 1.22
C PRO A 212 -7.02 9.34 0.82
N PHE A 213 -6.01 8.64 1.29
CA PHE A 213 -5.80 7.22 0.96
C PHE A 213 -6.20 6.29 2.10
N HIS A 214 -6.09 6.77 3.33
CA HIS A 214 -6.60 6.12 4.53
C HIS A 214 -7.54 7.09 5.24
N ARG A 215 -8.86 6.87 5.13
CA ARG A 215 -9.88 7.81 5.61
C ARG A 215 -9.58 8.35 7.01
N SER A 216 -9.49 7.49 8.01
CA SER A 216 -9.33 7.93 9.41
C SER A 216 -8.03 8.70 9.71
N GLN A 217 -7.03 8.62 8.83
CA GLN A 217 -5.73 9.25 9.03
C GLN A 217 -5.54 10.49 8.15
N ASP A 218 -6.03 10.45 6.90
CA ASP A 218 -5.68 11.44 5.88
C ASP A 218 -6.79 12.47 5.66
N ASP A 219 -8.08 12.10 5.85
CA ASP A 219 -9.22 13.02 5.67
C ASP A 219 -9.07 14.34 6.44
N PRO A 220 -8.60 14.36 7.69
CA PRO A 220 -8.50 15.60 8.45
C PRO A 220 -7.34 16.51 8.03
N LEU A 221 -6.40 16.03 7.20
CA LEU A 221 -5.14 16.72 6.96
C LEU A 221 -5.34 18.11 6.34
N LEU A 222 -6.12 18.21 5.25
CA LEU A 222 -6.33 19.50 4.57
C LEU A 222 -6.96 20.54 5.51
N GLN A 223 -8.00 20.12 6.24
CA GLN A 223 -8.65 21.00 7.21
C GLN A 223 -7.71 21.40 8.35
N TRP A 224 -6.92 20.45 8.85
CA TRP A 224 -5.93 20.73 9.88
C TRP A 224 -4.87 21.76 9.41
N LEU A 225 -4.31 21.61 8.20
CA LEU A 225 -3.35 22.56 7.61
C LEU A 225 -3.95 23.98 7.49
N GLN A 226 -5.24 24.08 7.12
CA GLN A 226 -5.97 25.34 7.06
C GLN A 226 -6.12 25.96 8.44
N GLN A 227 -6.54 25.19 9.44
CA GLN A 227 -6.71 25.65 10.82
C GLN A 227 -5.39 26.09 11.47
N GLN A 228 -4.27 25.47 11.10
CA GLN A 228 -2.93 25.90 11.54
C GLN A 228 -2.41 27.15 10.82
N GLY A 229 -3.13 27.67 9.83
CA GLY A 229 -2.69 28.81 9.04
C GLY A 229 -1.48 28.53 8.15
N LEU A 230 -1.21 27.26 7.84
CA LEU A 230 -0.05 26.82 7.05
C LEU A 230 -0.30 26.89 5.54
N MET A 231 -1.56 26.97 5.10
CA MET A 231 -1.92 26.98 3.68
C MET A 231 -1.67 28.36 3.05
N PRO A 232 -0.79 28.47 2.04
CA PRO A 232 -0.68 29.71 1.25
C PRO A 232 -2.05 30.08 0.65
N PRO A 233 -2.44 31.37 0.65
CA PRO A 233 -3.76 31.80 0.13
C PRO A 233 -3.99 31.41 -1.34
N ALA A 234 -2.95 31.42 -2.16
CA ALA A 234 -3.03 31.02 -3.55
C ALA A 234 -3.28 29.51 -3.69
N LEU A 235 -2.59 28.70 -2.91
CA LEU A 235 -2.79 27.25 -2.86
C LEU A 235 -4.21 26.89 -2.35
N LEU A 236 -4.66 27.59 -1.31
CA LEU A 236 -6.00 27.36 -0.76
C LEU A 236 -7.11 27.55 -1.81
N ARG A 237 -7.02 28.62 -2.62
CA ARG A 237 -7.99 28.88 -3.70
C ARG A 237 -8.00 27.83 -4.81
N ARG A 238 -6.87 27.11 -5.00
CA ARG A 238 -6.71 26.07 -6.01
C ARG A 238 -6.98 24.66 -5.47
N SER A 239 -7.11 24.52 -4.13
CA SER A 239 -7.20 23.24 -3.45
C SER A 239 -8.64 22.79 -3.23
N ARG A 240 -8.92 21.52 -3.49
CA ARG A 240 -10.14 20.85 -3.06
C ARG A 240 -9.87 19.42 -2.67
N GLN A 241 -10.62 18.90 -1.70
CA GLN A 241 -10.58 17.47 -1.37
C GLN A 241 -11.48 16.70 -2.32
N VAL A 242 -11.01 15.53 -2.74
CA VAL A 242 -11.77 14.55 -3.52
C VAL A 242 -11.73 13.22 -2.79
N GLU A 243 -12.76 12.42 -2.97
CA GLU A 243 -12.88 11.12 -2.33
C GLU A 243 -12.80 9.99 -3.34
N ALA A 244 -12.22 8.87 -2.93
CA ALA A 244 -12.31 7.59 -3.59
C ALA A 244 -12.62 6.52 -2.54
N GLN A 245 -13.53 5.62 -2.85
CA GLN A 245 -13.90 4.50 -1.99
C GLN A 245 -13.29 3.19 -2.49
N LEU A 246 -12.91 3.15 -3.76
CA LEU A 246 -12.35 2.00 -4.45
C LEU A 246 -10.97 2.32 -5.04
N PRO A 247 -10.06 1.36 -5.14
CA PRO A 247 -8.80 1.53 -5.87
C PRO A 247 -9.01 2.00 -7.32
N SER A 248 -10.03 1.48 -8.00
CA SER A 248 -10.40 1.88 -9.37
C SER A 248 -10.84 3.35 -9.48
N GLU A 249 -11.53 3.89 -8.47
CA GLU A 249 -11.90 5.31 -8.40
C GLU A 249 -10.67 6.19 -8.20
N ALA A 250 -9.74 5.78 -7.32
CA ALA A 250 -8.46 6.48 -7.16
C ALA A 250 -7.66 6.47 -8.47
N MET A 251 -7.61 5.33 -9.16
CA MET A 251 -6.98 5.22 -10.47
C MET A 251 -7.65 6.12 -11.53
N ALA A 252 -8.97 6.28 -11.49
CA ALA A 252 -9.69 7.20 -12.37
C ALA A 252 -9.32 8.67 -12.10
N VAL A 253 -9.10 9.05 -10.84
CA VAL A 253 -8.57 10.38 -10.49
C VAL A 253 -7.13 10.51 -10.98
N PHE A 254 -6.28 9.54 -10.72
CA PHE A 254 -4.87 9.58 -11.11
C PHE A 254 -4.69 9.67 -12.63
N ARG A 255 -5.40 8.88 -13.45
CA ARG A 255 -5.26 8.91 -14.91
C ARG A 255 -5.51 10.29 -15.54
N SER A 256 -6.22 11.17 -14.84
CA SER A 256 -6.50 12.55 -15.24
C SER A 256 -5.56 13.58 -14.62
N ALA A 257 -4.60 13.15 -13.79
CA ALA A 257 -3.65 14.03 -13.12
C ALA A 257 -2.47 14.40 -14.03
N GLY A 258 -2.07 15.66 -14.01
CA GLY A 258 -0.80 16.11 -14.61
C GLY A 258 0.41 15.70 -13.79
N LEU A 259 0.23 15.52 -12.47
CA LEU A 259 1.23 15.02 -11.53
C LEU A 259 0.53 14.43 -10.30
N VAL A 260 1.07 13.34 -9.77
CA VAL A 260 0.68 12.81 -8.45
C VAL A 260 1.88 12.93 -7.50
N VAL A 261 1.73 13.69 -6.41
CA VAL A 261 2.76 13.80 -5.35
C VAL A 261 2.27 13.00 -4.15
N ALA A 262 2.92 11.89 -3.83
CA ALA A 262 2.40 10.96 -2.86
C ALA A 262 3.39 10.59 -1.75
N MET A 263 2.88 10.52 -0.51
CA MET A 263 3.54 9.90 0.64
C MET A 263 3.14 8.44 0.79
N ARG A 264 1.97 8.05 0.29
CA ARG A 264 1.41 6.70 0.42
C ARG A 264 1.96 5.78 -0.66
N LEU A 265 2.57 4.64 -0.25
CA LEU A 265 3.15 3.65 -1.16
C LEU A 265 2.16 3.21 -2.26
N HIS A 266 0.96 2.78 -1.87
CA HIS A 266 -0.01 2.29 -2.85
C HIS A 266 -0.62 3.41 -3.70
N ALA A 267 -0.58 4.68 -3.24
CA ALA A 267 -0.94 5.80 -4.09
C ALA A 267 0.08 5.99 -5.23
N LEU A 268 1.39 5.84 -4.95
CA LEU A 268 2.44 5.85 -5.98
C LEU A 268 2.22 4.72 -7.00
N ILE A 269 1.96 3.50 -6.51
CA ILE A 269 1.77 2.33 -7.38
C ILE A 269 0.53 2.49 -8.26
N LEU A 270 -0.62 2.85 -7.67
CA LEU A 270 -1.88 3.04 -8.44
C LEU A 270 -1.81 4.22 -9.40
N ALA A 271 -1.10 5.31 -9.04
CA ALA A 271 -0.84 6.43 -9.94
C ALA A 271 0.04 6.01 -11.12
N ALA A 272 1.12 5.27 -10.87
CA ALA A 272 1.97 4.73 -11.92
C ALA A 272 1.22 3.74 -12.83
N LEU A 273 0.40 2.84 -12.27
CA LEU A 273 -0.49 1.95 -13.04
C LEU A 273 -1.53 2.71 -13.87
N SER A 274 -1.88 3.94 -13.46
CA SER A 274 -2.73 4.85 -14.24
C SER A 274 -1.94 5.63 -15.29
N GLY A 275 -0.66 5.31 -15.49
CA GLY A 275 0.25 6.00 -16.40
C GLY A 275 0.62 7.43 -15.99
N SER A 276 0.16 7.91 -14.84
CA SER A 276 0.35 9.29 -14.38
C SER A 276 1.80 9.59 -14.08
N PRO A 277 2.24 10.85 -14.28
CA PRO A 277 3.47 11.35 -13.68
C PRO A 277 3.42 11.24 -12.16
N VAL A 278 4.52 10.84 -11.54
CA VAL A 278 4.57 10.65 -10.08
C VAL A 278 5.83 11.23 -9.47
N ALA A 279 5.69 11.80 -8.27
CA ALA A 279 6.78 12.19 -7.39
C ALA A 279 6.51 11.65 -5.98
N ALA A 280 7.53 11.09 -5.34
CA ALA A 280 7.41 10.49 -4.02
C ALA A 280 7.91 11.44 -2.92
N LEU A 281 7.20 11.44 -1.79
CA LEU A 281 7.66 11.99 -0.52
C LEU A 281 7.82 10.83 0.47
N SER A 282 9.06 10.44 0.75
CA SER A 282 9.34 9.27 1.57
C SER A 282 9.34 9.63 3.05
N TYR A 283 8.43 9.05 3.80
CA TYR A 283 8.43 9.05 5.27
C TYR A 283 8.78 7.66 5.84
N ASP A 284 8.98 6.68 4.97
CA ASP A 284 9.19 5.26 5.33
C ASP A 284 10.05 4.61 4.23
N PRO A 285 11.07 3.82 4.58
CA PRO A 285 11.99 3.21 3.62
C PRO A 285 11.33 2.43 2.47
N LYS A 286 10.11 1.91 2.67
CA LYS A 286 9.37 1.22 1.61
C LYS A 286 8.90 2.15 0.47
N VAL A 287 8.61 3.43 0.78
CA VAL A 287 8.25 4.43 -0.23
C VAL A 287 9.46 4.76 -1.08
N GLN A 288 10.61 4.98 -0.43
CA GLN A 288 11.87 5.24 -1.11
C GLN A 288 12.30 4.05 -1.99
N ALA A 289 12.20 2.81 -1.46
CA ALA A 289 12.51 1.61 -2.22
C ALA A 289 11.64 1.49 -3.47
N CYS A 290 10.32 1.66 -3.33
CA CYS A 290 9.40 1.61 -4.45
C CYS A 290 9.70 2.71 -5.49
N ALA A 291 9.91 3.96 -5.05
CA ALA A 291 10.25 5.06 -5.95
C ALA A 291 11.54 4.78 -6.75
N SER A 292 12.54 4.22 -6.09
CA SER A 292 13.81 3.82 -6.73
C SER A 292 13.62 2.66 -7.72
N GLU A 293 12.79 1.66 -7.38
CA GLU A 293 12.55 0.46 -8.20
C GLU A 293 11.92 0.80 -9.55
N PHE A 294 10.97 1.75 -9.60
CA PHE A 294 10.35 2.13 -10.86
C PHE A 294 10.82 3.50 -11.42
N GLY A 295 11.80 4.12 -10.76
CA GLY A 295 12.53 5.27 -11.29
C GLY A 295 11.80 6.60 -11.22
N CYS A 296 11.02 6.89 -10.16
CA CYS A 296 10.46 8.23 -9.95
C CYS A 296 11.29 9.08 -8.98
N GLY A 297 11.15 10.40 -9.10
CA GLY A 297 11.76 11.35 -8.16
C GLY A 297 11.24 11.12 -6.74
N CYS A 298 12.16 11.14 -5.75
CA CYS A 298 11.82 10.91 -4.35
C CYS A 298 12.55 11.90 -3.44
N THR A 299 11.79 12.58 -2.57
CA THR A 299 12.34 13.40 -1.49
C THR A 299 12.17 12.66 -0.18
N ASP A 300 13.26 12.44 0.57
CA ASP A 300 13.19 11.83 1.91
C ASP A 300 12.83 12.92 2.94
N LEU A 301 11.74 12.68 3.68
CA LEU A 301 11.25 13.61 4.70
C LEU A 301 12.02 13.50 6.03
N ALA A 302 12.90 12.51 6.18
CA ALA A 302 13.81 12.42 7.31
C ALA A 302 15.06 13.30 7.14
N ASP A 303 15.37 13.70 5.92
CA ASP A 303 16.49 14.59 5.61
C ASP A 303 16.07 16.05 5.71
N VAL A 304 17.05 16.95 5.57
CA VAL A 304 16.79 18.38 5.42
C VAL A 304 16.09 18.61 4.08
N LEU A 305 14.88 19.16 4.14
CA LEU A 305 14.11 19.42 2.91
C LEU A 305 14.84 20.45 2.01
N PRO A 306 14.82 20.24 0.70
CA PRO A 306 15.23 21.29 -0.26
C PRO A 306 14.37 22.55 -0.10
N SER A 307 14.83 23.67 -0.63
CA SER A 307 14.02 24.90 -0.64
C SER A 307 12.70 24.71 -1.42
N PRO A 308 11.67 25.54 -1.17
CA PRO A 308 10.44 25.50 -1.96
C PRO A 308 10.69 25.58 -3.46
N ASP A 309 11.60 26.45 -3.91
CA ASP A 309 11.95 26.61 -5.32
C ASP A 309 12.57 25.33 -5.92
N GLN A 310 13.47 24.68 -5.17
CA GLN A 310 14.09 23.42 -5.60
C GLN A 310 13.09 22.27 -5.68
N LEU A 311 12.18 22.17 -4.71
CA LEU A 311 11.11 21.15 -4.73
C LEU A 311 10.13 21.41 -5.86
N SER A 312 9.70 22.66 -6.04
CA SER A 312 8.80 23.06 -7.13
C SER A 312 9.42 22.75 -8.50
N ALA A 313 10.70 23.05 -8.70
CA ALA A 313 11.42 22.73 -9.93
C ALA A 313 11.51 21.21 -10.16
N ALA A 314 11.86 20.43 -9.14
CA ALA A 314 11.93 18.97 -9.24
C ALA A 314 10.56 18.33 -9.58
N TRP A 315 9.47 18.89 -9.07
CA TRP A 315 8.13 18.44 -9.42
C TRP A 315 7.68 18.93 -10.81
N ALA A 316 8.14 20.11 -11.24
CA ALA A 316 7.89 20.61 -12.59
C ALA A 316 8.56 19.73 -13.66
N ASP A 317 9.75 19.20 -13.38
CA ASP A 317 10.43 18.26 -14.28
C ASP A 317 9.62 16.97 -14.50
N ALA A 318 8.85 16.53 -13.49
CA ALA A 318 7.98 15.36 -13.59
C ALA A 318 6.60 15.68 -14.19
N LEU A 319 6.18 16.96 -14.15
CA LEU A 319 4.83 17.36 -14.59
C LEU A 319 4.60 17.02 -16.07
N ASP A 320 3.45 16.41 -16.34
CA ASP A 320 3.05 15.96 -17.67
C ASP A 320 4.02 14.94 -18.34
N GLN A 321 4.89 14.30 -17.55
CA GLN A 321 5.79 13.22 -17.99
C GLN A 321 5.23 11.86 -17.52
N PRO A 322 4.54 11.10 -18.37
CA PRO A 322 3.89 9.87 -17.95
C PRO A 322 4.89 8.82 -17.46
N THR A 323 4.45 7.95 -16.55
CA THR A 323 5.27 6.82 -16.10
C THR A 323 5.68 5.94 -17.26
N SER A 324 6.94 5.52 -17.29
CA SER A 324 7.50 4.68 -18.35
C SER A 324 6.76 3.34 -18.47
N ALA A 325 6.31 3.02 -19.69
CA ALA A 325 5.66 1.73 -19.97
C ALA A 325 6.61 0.55 -19.74
N ASP A 326 7.93 0.74 -19.93
CA ASP A 326 8.93 -0.29 -19.66
C ASP A 326 9.09 -0.53 -18.15
N ALA A 327 9.16 0.53 -17.37
CA ALA A 327 9.20 0.42 -15.90
C ALA A 327 7.94 -0.29 -15.37
N LEU A 328 6.75 0.06 -15.86
CA LEU A 328 5.51 -0.63 -15.49
C LEU A 328 5.56 -2.13 -15.82
N ARG A 329 5.98 -2.49 -17.04
CA ARG A 329 6.12 -3.90 -17.43
C ARG A 329 7.09 -4.66 -16.55
N GLN A 330 8.22 -4.06 -16.20
CA GLN A 330 9.21 -4.65 -15.30
C GLN A 330 8.62 -4.93 -13.92
N MET A 331 7.91 -3.96 -13.34
CA MET A 331 7.27 -4.10 -12.04
C MET A 331 6.17 -5.17 -12.07
N GLN A 332 5.35 -5.21 -13.13
CA GLN A 332 4.33 -6.24 -13.30
C GLN A 332 4.93 -7.63 -13.43
N GLN A 333 5.99 -7.81 -14.21
CA GLN A 333 6.69 -9.09 -14.33
C GLN A 333 7.27 -9.56 -13.00
N ALA A 334 7.77 -8.64 -12.18
CA ALA A 334 8.31 -8.98 -10.87
C ALA A 334 7.24 -9.51 -9.89
N THR A 335 5.94 -9.30 -10.16
CA THR A 335 4.85 -9.88 -9.35
C THR A 335 4.57 -11.36 -9.64
N ALA A 336 5.08 -11.92 -10.74
CA ALA A 336 4.79 -13.29 -11.17
C ALA A 336 5.12 -14.36 -10.12
N VAL A 337 6.12 -14.09 -9.27
CA VAL A 337 6.49 -14.98 -8.15
C VAL A 337 5.36 -15.15 -7.14
N HIS A 338 4.54 -14.12 -6.95
CA HIS A 338 3.39 -14.15 -6.03
C HIS A 338 2.25 -14.98 -6.62
N GLN A 339 1.98 -14.83 -7.91
CA GLN A 339 1.00 -15.64 -8.61
C GLN A 339 1.38 -17.13 -8.59
N ALA A 340 2.66 -17.45 -8.87
CA ALA A 340 3.16 -18.81 -8.81
C ALA A 340 2.99 -19.47 -7.43
N LEU A 341 3.10 -18.70 -6.33
CA LEU A 341 2.82 -19.20 -5.00
C LEU A 341 1.34 -19.57 -4.84
N LEU A 342 0.40 -18.75 -5.32
CA LEU A 342 -1.04 -18.99 -5.19
C LEU A 342 -1.52 -20.17 -6.05
N GLN A 343 -0.88 -20.46 -7.18
CA GLN A 343 -1.20 -21.63 -8.00
C GLN A 343 -1.08 -22.94 -7.21
N ARG A 344 -0.23 -23.01 -6.19
CA ARG A 344 -0.11 -24.16 -5.27
C ARG A 344 -1.36 -24.40 -4.42
N LEU A 345 -2.28 -23.42 -4.33
CA LEU A 345 -3.58 -23.60 -3.68
C LEU A 345 -4.57 -24.39 -4.54
N GLY A 346 -4.41 -24.40 -5.87
CA GLY A 346 -5.27 -25.11 -6.80
C GLY A 346 -4.89 -26.56 -7.02
N ALA A 347 -3.64 -26.90 -6.69
CA ALA A 347 -3.11 -28.24 -6.73
C ALA A 347 -3.48 -29.02 -5.45
#